data_3878971e0ef65311ec2248d65113ba95
#
_entry.id   3878971e0ef65311ec2248d65113ba95
#
_cell.length_a   1.000
_cell.length_b   1.000
_cell.length_c   1.000
_cell.angle_alpha   90.00
_cell.angle_beta   90.00
_cell.angle_gamma   90.00
#
_symmetry.space_group_name_H-M   'P 1'
#
loop_
_entity.id
_entity.type
_entity.pdbx_description
1 polymer ?
#
loop_
_entity_poly.entity_id
_entity_poly.type
_entity_poly.pdbx_seq_one_letter_code
_entity_poly.pdbx_strand_id
1 'polypeptide(L)'
;KKLTFITCLVLLPLALQAQEDRYDQLTNPKLTSINKEAPRSTFTSYATEEDAIVNDRTNGASRLSLNGKWKFNYVENFADRPTDFMNVRTEVNRWPDINVPGNWELQGFGTPIYVNQPYEFCSKGYEPYWDKPNPPYVPKDWNPTGTYRRDFVVGNDWDGKEIFLSADGVRGAAFYYM
;
A
#
# COMPACT_ATOMS: atom_id res chain seq x y z
N LYS A 1 -38.49 -7.39 25.08
CA LYS A 1 -38.14 -6.35 24.05
C LYS A 1 -37.21 -5.28 24.61
N LYS A 2 -36.11 -5.62 25.25
CA LYS A 2 -35.10 -4.63 25.72
C LYS A 2 -33.65 -5.16 25.61
N LEU A 3 -33.37 -6.12 24.73
CA LEU A 3 -32.05 -6.72 24.64
C LEU A 3 -31.27 -6.38 23.34
N THR A 4 -31.86 -5.60 22.44
CA THR A 4 -31.27 -5.38 21.10
C THR A 4 -30.43 -4.10 20.99
N PHE A 5 -30.41 -3.25 22.02
CA PHE A 5 -29.72 -1.95 21.97
C PHE A 5 -28.30 -1.93 22.59
N ILE A 6 -27.94 -2.98 23.33
CA ILE A 6 -26.64 -3.02 24.01
C ILE A 6 -25.54 -3.58 23.10
N THR A 7 -25.89 -4.36 22.11
CA THR A 7 -24.91 -5.01 21.22
C THR A 7 -24.28 -4.05 20.22
N CYS A 8 -24.95 -2.95 19.87
CA CYS A 8 -24.44 -1.98 18.90
C CYS A 8 -23.40 -1.01 19.51
N LEU A 9 -23.46 -0.78 20.82
CA LEU A 9 -22.57 0.20 21.49
C LEU A 9 -21.18 -0.39 21.82
N VAL A 10 -21.07 -1.72 21.86
CA VAL A 10 -19.81 -2.41 22.18
C VAL A 10 -18.93 -2.64 20.93
N LEU A 11 -19.53 -2.61 19.72
CA LEU A 11 -18.79 -2.80 18.48
C LEU A 11 -18.11 -1.53 17.95
N LEU A 12 -18.57 -0.34 18.35
CA LEU A 12 -17.95 0.93 17.95
C LEU A 12 -16.51 1.11 18.47
N PRO A 13 -16.17 0.79 19.73
CA PRO A 13 -14.79 0.94 20.21
C PRO A 13 -13.83 -0.09 19.58
N LEU A 14 -14.29 -1.27 19.17
CA LEU A 14 -13.44 -2.27 18.52
C LEU A 14 -13.00 -1.84 17.11
N ALA A 15 -13.85 -1.13 16.38
CA ALA A 15 -13.50 -0.59 15.05
C ALA A 15 -12.50 0.57 15.12
N LEU A 16 -12.54 1.36 16.20
CA LEU A 16 -11.57 2.44 16.45
C LEU A 16 -10.21 1.91 16.91
N GLN A 17 -10.19 0.85 17.71
CA GLN A 17 -8.93 0.21 18.13
C GLN A 17 -8.20 -0.48 16.98
N ALA A 18 -8.91 -1.05 16.01
CA ALA A 18 -8.27 -1.67 14.84
C ALA A 18 -7.47 -0.68 13.97
N GLN A 19 -7.69 0.62 14.13
CA GLN A 19 -7.02 1.65 13.36
C GLN A 19 -5.75 2.19 14.05
N GLU A 20 -5.67 2.15 15.37
CA GLU A 20 -4.46 2.44 16.13
C GLU A 20 -3.41 1.34 16.02
N ASP A 21 -3.82 0.09 15.96
CA ASP A 21 -2.94 -1.09 15.88
C ASP A 21 -1.99 -1.10 14.67
N ARG A 22 -2.34 -0.39 13.58
CA ARG A 22 -1.52 -0.40 12.36
C ARG A 22 -0.29 0.48 12.44
N TYR A 23 -0.35 1.56 13.19
CA TYR A 23 0.83 2.36 13.45
C TYR A 23 1.85 1.58 14.30
N ASP A 24 1.37 0.82 15.28
CA ASP A 24 2.21 -0.05 16.09
C ASP A 24 2.89 -1.13 15.26
N GLN A 25 2.23 -1.59 14.16
CA GLN A 25 2.83 -2.49 13.20
C GLN A 25 4.03 -1.87 12.47
N LEU A 26 3.94 -0.58 12.09
CA LEU A 26 5.04 0.14 11.44
C LEU A 26 6.27 0.30 12.35
N THR A 27 6.05 0.41 13.64
CA THR A 27 7.11 0.64 14.63
C THR A 27 7.69 -0.65 15.21
N ASN A 28 7.14 -1.80 14.83
CA ASN A 28 7.60 -3.10 15.31
C ASN A 28 8.64 -3.72 14.37
N PRO A 29 9.94 -3.66 14.69
CA PRO A 29 10.99 -4.19 13.82
C PRO A 29 10.98 -5.71 13.68
N LYS A 30 10.22 -6.41 14.51
CA LYS A 30 10.04 -7.87 14.41
C LYS A 30 8.96 -8.26 13.42
N LEU A 31 8.11 -7.31 13.03
CA LEU A 31 7.01 -7.53 12.11
C LEU A 31 7.42 -7.10 10.70
N THR A 32 7.90 -8.02 9.90
CA THR A 32 8.36 -7.74 8.53
C THR A 32 7.30 -7.96 7.48
N SER A 33 6.26 -8.74 7.80
CA SER A 33 5.16 -9.02 6.88
C SER A 33 3.93 -9.56 7.60
N ILE A 34 2.74 -9.29 7.02
CA ILE A 34 1.45 -9.85 7.43
C ILE A 34 0.77 -10.35 6.17
N ASN A 35 0.25 -11.57 6.20
CA ASN A 35 -0.47 -12.20 5.06
C ASN A 35 0.33 -12.14 3.74
N LYS A 36 1.64 -12.25 3.83
CA LYS A 36 2.53 -12.26 2.67
C LYS A 36 3.08 -13.65 2.47
N GLU A 37 3.00 -14.14 1.24
CA GLU A 37 3.63 -15.39 0.85
C GLU A 37 5.16 -15.35 1.01
N ALA A 38 5.74 -16.52 1.20
CA ALA A 38 7.19 -16.64 1.24
C ALA A 38 7.82 -16.14 -0.07
N PRO A 39 8.97 -15.45 -0.01
CA PRO A 39 9.66 -15.01 -1.21
C PRO A 39 9.98 -16.19 -2.13
N ARG A 40 9.74 -16.01 -3.41
CA ARG A 40 10.02 -16.98 -4.45
C ARG A 40 10.64 -16.32 -5.67
N SER A 41 11.26 -17.10 -6.53
CA SER A 41 11.76 -16.63 -7.82
C SER A 41 10.61 -16.15 -8.69
N THR A 42 10.84 -15.07 -9.43
CA THR A 42 9.86 -14.56 -10.40
C THR A 42 9.72 -15.55 -11.55
N PHE A 43 8.48 -15.93 -11.87
CA PHE A 43 8.16 -16.72 -13.04
C PHE A 43 6.85 -16.23 -13.66
N THR A 44 6.64 -16.57 -14.91
CA THR A 44 5.38 -16.33 -15.63
C THR A 44 4.86 -17.67 -16.10
N SER A 45 3.59 -17.94 -15.82
CA SER A 45 2.89 -19.12 -16.36
C SER A 45 2.22 -18.76 -17.67
N TYR A 46 2.22 -19.71 -18.59
CA TYR A 46 1.57 -19.58 -19.88
C TYR A 46 0.57 -20.71 -20.09
N ALA A 47 -0.45 -20.48 -20.91
CA ALA A 47 -1.49 -21.46 -21.18
C ALA A 47 -0.99 -22.56 -22.11
N THR A 48 -0.09 -22.22 -23.03
CA THR A 48 0.47 -23.12 -24.05
C THR A 48 1.99 -23.01 -24.13
N GLU A 49 2.62 -24.00 -24.76
CA GLU A 49 4.07 -23.98 -25.02
C GLU A 49 4.43 -22.87 -26.02
N GLU A 50 3.59 -22.64 -27.00
CA GLU A 50 3.77 -21.59 -28.00
C GLU A 50 3.82 -20.20 -27.33
N ASP A 51 2.91 -19.92 -26.40
CA ASP A 51 2.90 -18.68 -25.62
C ASP A 51 4.17 -18.54 -24.78
N ALA A 52 4.65 -19.65 -24.22
CA ALA A 52 5.86 -19.67 -23.42
C ALA A 52 7.11 -19.38 -24.30
N ILE A 53 7.15 -19.87 -25.52
CA ILE A 53 8.21 -19.60 -26.49
C ILE A 53 8.24 -18.12 -26.88
N VAL A 54 7.07 -17.51 -27.11
CA VAL A 54 6.95 -16.07 -27.37
C VAL A 54 7.41 -15.25 -26.18
N ASN A 55 7.23 -15.77 -24.96
CA ASN A 55 7.67 -15.16 -23.69
C ASN A 55 7.15 -13.72 -23.48
N ASP A 56 5.94 -13.43 -23.96
CA ASP A 56 5.28 -12.16 -23.65
C ASP A 56 4.76 -12.18 -22.20
N ARG A 57 5.56 -11.64 -21.30
CA ARG A 57 5.25 -11.59 -19.87
C ARG A 57 4.08 -10.66 -19.53
N THR A 58 3.63 -9.84 -20.47
CA THR A 58 2.51 -8.90 -20.25
C THR A 58 1.16 -9.58 -20.45
N ASN A 59 1.10 -10.62 -21.27
CA ASN A 59 -0.11 -11.33 -21.67
C ASN A 59 -0.20 -12.77 -21.14
N GLY A 60 0.53 -13.08 -20.07
CA GLY A 60 0.41 -14.41 -19.42
C GLY A 60 -1.04 -14.70 -19.00
N ALA A 61 -1.54 -15.89 -19.34
CA ALA A 61 -2.94 -16.30 -19.17
C ALA A 61 -3.50 -16.22 -17.72
N SER A 62 -2.62 -16.04 -16.74
CA SER A 62 -2.97 -15.97 -15.33
C SER A 62 -2.44 -14.69 -14.66
N ARG A 63 -2.36 -13.61 -15.43
CA ARG A 63 -1.82 -12.34 -14.93
C ARG A 63 -2.70 -11.17 -15.36
N LEU A 64 -3.09 -10.35 -14.39
CA LEU A 64 -3.74 -9.07 -14.61
C LEU A 64 -2.77 -7.96 -14.20
N SER A 65 -2.35 -7.13 -15.16
CA SER A 65 -1.49 -5.99 -14.83
C SER A 65 -2.29 -4.86 -14.20
N LEU A 66 -1.86 -4.42 -13.03
CA LEU A 66 -2.40 -3.24 -12.35
C LEU A 66 -1.53 -1.99 -12.61
N ASN A 67 -0.58 -2.04 -13.52
CA ASN A 67 0.19 -0.89 -13.96
C ASN A 67 -0.71 0.13 -14.66
N GLY A 68 -0.34 1.40 -14.58
CA GLY A 68 -1.08 2.50 -15.21
C GLY A 68 -1.58 3.53 -14.21
N LYS A 69 -2.69 4.18 -14.51
CA LYS A 69 -3.23 5.26 -13.68
C LYS A 69 -3.98 4.73 -12.47
N TRP A 70 -3.69 5.33 -11.31
CA TRP A 70 -4.36 5.10 -10.04
C TRP A 70 -4.83 6.44 -9.47
N LYS A 71 -5.88 6.44 -8.68
CA LYS A 71 -6.22 7.58 -7.84
C LYS A 71 -5.25 7.64 -6.67
N PHE A 72 -4.81 8.86 -6.33
CA PHE A 72 -3.72 9.06 -5.38
C PHE A 72 -4.01 10.23 -4.44
N ASN A 73 -3.79 10.02 -3.17
CA ASN A 73 -3.82 11.07 -2.16
C ASN A 73 -2.47 11.09 -1.44
N TYR A 74 -1.83 12.23 -1.44
CA TYR A 74 -0.55 12.46 -0.77
C TYR A 74 -0.75 13.37 0.44
N VAL A 75 -0.13 12.99 1.55
CA VAL A 75 -0.06 13.80 2.77
C VAL A 75 1.35 13.78 3.33
N GLU A 76 1.75 14.87 3.97
CA GLU A 76 3.08 14.99 4.58
C GLU A 76 3.18 14.26 5.91
N ASN A 77 2.07 14.13 6.61
CA ASN A 77 2.01 13.45 7.89
C ASN A 77 1.11 12.21 7.80
N PHE A 78 1.54 11.13 8.36
CA PHE A 78 0.77 9.90 8.41
C PHE A 78 -0.62 10.07 9.06
N ALA A 79 -0.72 10.98 10.04
CA ALA A 79 -1.99 11.26 10.73
C ALA A 79 -3.06 11.87 9.82
N ASP A 80 -2.66 12.58 8.77
CA ASP A 80 -3.57 13.31 7.88
C ASP A 80 -4.10 12.44 6.72
N ARG A 81 -3.69 11.17 6.64
CA ARG A 81 -4.14 10.27 5.59
C ARG A 81 -5.64 10.03 5.64
N PRO A 82 -6.30 9.83 4.51
CA PRO A 82 -7.68 9.37 4.49
C PRO A 82 -7.81 8.06 5.27
N THR A 83 -8.77 7.97 6.17
CA THR A 83 -8.98 6.77 7.01
C THR A 83 -10.09 5.88 6.48
N ASP A 84 -10.92 6.41 5.61
CA ASP A 84 -12.07 5.73 5.01
C ASP A 84 -11.82 5.24 3.58
N PHE A 85 -10.57 5.34 3.09
CA PHE A 85 -10.20 5.00 1.71
C PHE A 85 -10.50 3.54 1.32
N MET A 86 -10.62 2.65 2.30
CA MET A 86 -11.01 1.25 2.09
C MET A 86 -12.50 1.07 1.79
N ASN A 87 -13.32 2.07 2.13
CA ASN A 87 -14.74 2.00 1.88
C ASN A 87 -15.00 2.24 0.39
N VAL A 88 -15.70 1.32 -0.27
CA VAL A 88 -16.05 1.43 -1.69
C VAL A 88 -16.93 2.66 -2.01
N ARG A 89 -17.61 3.22 -1.00
CA ARG A 89 -18.44 4.42 -1.15
C ARG A 89 -17.66 5.72 -1.02
N THR A 90 -16.41 5.66 -0.57
CA THR A 90 -15.58 6.86 -0.45
C THR A 90 -15.32 7.43 -1.83
N GLU A 91 -15.69 8.70 -1.99
CA GLU A 91 -15.54 9.42 -3.25
C GLU A 91 -14.08 9.80 -3.48
N VAL A 92 -13.44 9.14 -4.41
CA VAL A 92 -12.02 9.36 -4.76
C VAL A 92 -11.83 10.00 -6.14
N ASN A 93 -12.91 10.34 -6.85
CA ASN A 93 -12.84 10.91 -8.21
C ASN A 93 -12.10 12.24 -8.23
N ARG A 94 -12.11 12.98 -7.12
CA ARG A 94 -11.37 14.24 -6.98
C ARG A 94 -9.89 14.07 -6.67
N TRP A 95 -9.45 12.87 -6.35
CA TRP A 95 -8.04 12.62 -6.17
C TRP A 95 -7.32 12.69 -7.51
N PRO A 96 -6.14 13.31 -7.57
CA PRO A 96 -5.33 13.30 -8.78
C PRO A 96 -4.98 11.88 -9.21
N ASP A 97 -4.61 11.74 -10.47
CA ASP A 97 -4.08 10.50 -11.00
C ASP A 97 -2.56 10.45 -10.79
N ILE A 98 -2.06 9.25 -10.54
CA ILE A 98 -0.63 8.93 -10.52
C ILE A 98 -0.36 7.72 -11.39
N ASN A 99 0.78 7.67 -12.06
CA ASN A 99 1.19 6.50 -12.83
C ASN A 99 1.93 5.51 -11.93
N VAL A 100 1.53 4.25 -12.01
CA VAL A 100 2.15 3.12 -11.30
C VAL A 100 2.65 2.12 -12.36
N PRO A 101 3.91 1.67 -12.30
CA PRO A 101 4.95 2.06 -11.35
C PRO A 101 5.49 3.48 -11.58
N GLY A 102 5.97 4.09 -10.54
CA GLY A 102 6.60 5.41 -10.61
C GLY A 102 6.82 6.00 -9.22
N ASN A 103 7.84 6.84 -9.11
CA ASN A 103 8.08 7.61 -7.90
C ASN A 103 7.13 8.80 -7.88
N TRP A 104 6.50 9.04 -6.78
CA TRP A 104 5.54 10.15 -6.63
C TRP A 104 6.20 11.52 -6.73
N GLU A 105 7.45 11.64 -6.29
CA GLU A 105 8.22 12.88 -6.34
C GLU A 105 8.47 13.34 -7.79
N LEU A 106 8.64 12.39 -8.71
CA LEU A 106 8.78 12.69 -10.15
C LEU A 106 7.44 13.03 -10.81
N GLN A 107 6.34 12.87 -10.11
CA GLN A 107 4.99 13.14 -10.59
C GLN A 107 4.36 14.35 -9.86
N GLY A 108 5.16 15.13 -9.14
CA GLY A 108 4.74 16.39 -8.53
C GLY A 108 4.20 16.25 -7.11
N PHE A 109 4.43 15.13 -6.43
CA PHE A 109 4.01 14.93 -5.05
C PHE A 109 5.21 14.86 -4.12
N GLY A 110 5.19 15.67 -3.07
CA GLY A 110 6.30 15.75 -2.13
C GLY A 110 7.56 16.34 -2.74
N THR A 111 8.68 16.12 -2.09
CA THR A 111 9.99 16.61 -2.54
C THR A 111 10.99 15.46 -2.58
N PRO A 112 11.77 15.32 -3.66
CA PRO A 112 12.82 14.31 -3.71
C PRO A 112 13.83 14.52 -2.59
N ILE A 113 14.08 13.46 -1.83
CA ILE A 113 15.13 13.47 -0.80
C ILE A 113 16.31 12.62 -1.26
N TYR A 114 17.50 13.07 -0.91
CA TYR A 114 18.71 12.32 -1.18
C TYR A 114 18.92 11.27 -0.08
N VAL A 115 18.68 10.02 -0.44
CA VAL A 115 18.56 8.91 0.52
C VAL A 115 19.80 8.01 0.57
N ASN A 116 20.98 8.56 0.55
CA ASN A 116 22.19 7.83 0.92
C ASN A 116 22.35 7.72 2.46
N GLN A 117 21.26 7.79 3.18
CA GLN A 117 21.19 7.84 4.63
C GLN A 117 21.00 6.45 5.21
N PRO A 118 21.61 6.14 6.36
CA PRO A 118 21.40 4.88 7.04
C PRO A 118 19.96 4.68 7.54
N TYR A 119 19.23 5.78 7.75
CA TYR A 119 17.87 5.76 8.28
C TYR A 119 17.09 7.01 7.82
N GLU A 120 15.98 6.80 7.12
CA GLU A 120 15.24 7.86 6.45
C GLU A 120 14.67 8.92 7.40
N PHE A 121 14.29 8.51 8.61
CA PHE A 121 13.69 9.39 9.61
C PHE A 121 14.70 10.17 10.46
N CYS A 122 15.95 10.22 10.08
CA CYS A 122 16.92 11.09 10.72
C CYS A 122 17.05 12.47 10.04
N SER A 123 16.35 12.70 8.95
CA SER A 123 16.27 14.00 8.31
C SER A 123 14.99 14.71 8.69
N LYS A 124 15.10 15.85 9.33
CA LYS A 124 14.00 16.71 9.70
C LYS A 124 13.76 17.71 8.56
N GLY A 125 12.68 17.54 7.84
CA GLY A 125 12.41 18.38 6.69
C GLY A 125 13.50 18.27 5.63
N TYR A 126 13.62 19.27 4.80
CA TYR A 126 14.69 19.36 3.80
C TYR A 126 15.87 20.21 4.29
N GLU A 127 15.88 20.51 5.56
CA GLU A 127 16.95 21.18 6.23
C GLU A 127 18.13 20.23 6.39
N PRO A 128 19.37 20.72 6.31
CA PRO A 128 20.57 19.89 6.45
C PRO A 128 20.79 19.41 7.89
N TYR A 129 19.73 19.29 8.66
CA TYR A 129 19.80 18.90 10.06
C TYR A 129 19.51 17.42 10.20
N TRP A 130 20.52 16.70 10.57
CA TRP A 130 20.47 15.29 10.85
C TRP A 130 20.22 15.11 12.34
N ASP A 131 19.00 14.75 12.71
CA ASP A 131 18.77 14.17 14.01
C ASP A 131 19.46 12.80 14.05
N LYS A 132 19.90 12.40 15.23
CA LYS A 132 20.48 11.06 15.39
C LYS A 132 19.41 10.02 15.03
N PRO A 133 19.76 9.01 14.25
CA PRO A 133 18.86 7.91 13.99
C PRO A 133 18.35 7.31 15.30
N ASN A 134 17.06 7.08 15.37
CA ASN A 134 16.41 6.47 16.54
C ASN A 134 15.51 5.30 16.10
N PRO A 135 16.08 4.27 15.46
CA PRO A 135 15.30 3.09 15.08
C PRO A 135 14.88 2.32 16.35
N PRO A 136 13.71 1.73 16.43
CA PRO A 136 12.72 1.59 15.33
C PRO A 136 11.68 2.71 15.28
N TYR A 137 11.96 3.87 15.84
CA TYR A 137 11.01 4.96 15.89
C TYR A 137 10.69 5.48 14.49
N VAL A 138 9.41 5.44 14.15
CA VAL A 138 8.83 6.03 12.94
C VAL A 138 8.00 7.23 13.37
N PRO A 139 8.32 8.47 12.96
CA PRO A 139 7.58 9.65 13.40
C PRO A 139 6.16 9.64 12.85
N LYS A 140 5.23 10.21 13.61
CA LYS A 140 3.86 10.47 13.12
C LYS A 140 3.81 11.73 12.25
N ASP A 141 4.59 12.71 12.65
CA ASP A 141 4.79 13.95 11.89
C ASP A 141 5.96 13.77 10.94
N TRP A 142 5.87 14.43 9.78
CA TRP A 142 6.91 14.32 8.77
C TRP A 142 7.20 12.88 8.31
N ASN A 143 6.12 12.17 8.05
CA ASN A 143 6.15 10.83 7.51
C ASN A 143 5.23 10.79 6.29
N PRO A 144 5.72 11.21 5.12
CA PRO A 144 4.94 11.28 3.90
C PRO A 144 4.25 9.98 3.59
N THR A 145 2.96 10.08 3.31
CA THR A 145 2.11 8.91 3.11
C THR A 145 1.29 9.06 1.84
N GLY A 146 1.38 8.06 0.98
CA GLY A 146 0.58 7.97 -0.23
C GLY A 146 -0.54 6.96 -0.09
N THR A 147 -1.77 7.36 -0.37
CA THR A 147 -2.92 6.47 -0.44
C THR A 147 -3.30 6.28 -1.90
N TYR A 148 -3.24 5.04 -2.36
CA TYR A 148 -3.53 4.67 -3.74
C TYR A 148 -4.85 3.91 -3.81
N ARG A 149 -5.64 4.17 -4.84
CA ARG A 149 -6.84 3.40 -5.12
C ARG A 149 -7.01 3.13 -6.61
N ARG A 150 -7.34 1.90 -6.92
CA ARG A 150 -7.68 1.46 -8.27
C ARG A 150 -8.76 0.40 -8.21
N ASP A 151 -9.76 0.56 -9.05
CA ASP A 151 -10.76 -0.46 -9.28
C ASP A 151 -10.34 -1.34 -10.46
N PHE A 152 -10.55 -2.63 -10.34
CA PHE A 152 -10.29 -3.61 -11.41
C PHE A 152 -11.29 -4.75 -11.32
N VAL A 153 -11.43 -5.47 -12.41
CA VAL A 153 -12.33 -6.62 -12.48
C VAL A 153 -11.50 -7.87 -12.71
N VAL A 154 -11.77 -8.89 -11.93
CA VAL A 154 -11.26 -10.24 -12.13
C VAL A 154 -12.28 -11.00 -12.95
N GLY A 155 -11.88 -11.58 -14.07
CA GLY A 155 -12.77 -12.33 -14.94
C GLY A 155 -13.18 -13.69 -14.35
N ASN A 156 -14.29 -14.23 -14.82
CA ASN A 156 -14.80 -15.54 -14.39
C ASN A 156 -13.87 -16.71 -14.71
N ASP A 157 -12.93 -16.50 -15.64
CA ASP A 157 -11.86 -17.46 -15.96
C ASP A 157 -10.87 -17.69 -14.81
N TRP A 158 -10.97 -16.87 -13.75
CA TRP A 158 -10.20 -17.00 -12.53
C TRP A 158 -10.96 -17.71 -11.41
N ASP A 159 -12.20 -18.12 -11.64
CA ASP A 159 -12.99 -18.84 -10.65
C ASP A 159 -12.29 -20.13 -10.20
N GLY A 160 -12.25 -20.34 -8.90
CA GLY A 160 -11.57 -21.50 -8.29
C GLY A 160 -10.05 -21.43 -8.25
N LYS A 161 -9.44 -20.32 -8.67
CA LYS A 161 -8.00 -20.09 -8.56
C LYS A 161 -7.65 -19.32 -7.30
N GLU A 162 -6.46 -19.58 -6.76
CA GLU A 162 -5.86 -18.72 -5.76
C GLU A 162 -5.29 -17.47 -6.45
N ILE A 163 -5.60 -16.31 -5.92
CA ILE A 163 -5.22 -15.01 -6.51
C ILE A 163 -4.25 -14.30 -5.57
N PHE A 164 -3.11 -13.91 -6.10
CA PHE A 164 -2.08 -13.20 -5.36
C PHE A 164 -1.91 -11.80 -5.92
N LEU A 165 -1.83 -10.81 -5.04
CA LEU A 165 -1.38 -9.46 -5.41
C LEU A 165 0.15 -9.43 -5.34
N SER A 166 0.79 -9.08 -6.46
CA SER A 166 2.24 -8.93 -6.55
C SER A 166 2.63 -7.47 -6.71
N ALA A 167 3.57 -7.00 -5.89
CA ALA A 167 4.11 -5.66 -5.96
C ALA A 167 5.64 -5.74 -5.89
N ASP A 168 6.30 -5.54 -7.03
CA ASP A 168 7.73 -5.79 -7.20
C ASP A 168 8.62 -4.62 -6.76
N GLY A 169 8.08 -3.43 -6.63
CA GLY A 169 8.87 -2.22 -6.37
C GLY A 169 8.25 -1.34 -5.30
N VAL A 170 8.19 -1.83 -4.07
CA VAL A 170 7.72 -1.03 -2.93
C VAL A 170 8.90 -0.62 -2.09
N ARG A 171 9.03 0.69 -1.88
CA ARG A 171 9.99 1.25 -0.93
C ARG A 171 9.29 1.65 0.35
N GLY A 172 9.93 1.34 1.50
CA GLY A 172 9.36 1.59 2.81
C GLY A 172 8.33 0.55 3.20
N ALA A 173 7.28 0.98 3.87
CA ALA A 173 6.18 0.12 4.29
C ALA A 173 4.93 0.36 3.44
N ALA A 174 4.19 -0.70 3.13
CA ALA A 174 2.92 -0.61 2.45
C ALA A 174 1.88 -1.53 3.07
N PHE A 175 0.64 -1.04 3.12
CA PHE A 175 -0.54 -1.82 3.50
C PHE A 175 -1.44 -1.96 2.28
N TYR A 176 -1.83 -3.18 1.97
CA TYR A 176 -2.73 -3.52 0.88
C TYR A 176 -4.09 -3.93 1.44
N TYR A 177 -5.13 -3.49 0.76
CA TYR A 177 -6.53 -3.78 1.09
C TYR A 177 -7.26 -4.18 -0.18
N MET A 178 -7.99 -5.29 -0.11
CA MET A 178 -8.83 -5.82 -1.20
C MET A 178 -10.23 -6.13 -0.69
#